data_0970831b90f9278ed94fbaafb3a376ff
#
_entry.id   0970831b90f9278ed94fbaafb3a376ff
#
_cell.length_a   1.000
_cell.length_b   1.000
_cell.length_c   1.000
_cell.angle_alpha   90.00
_cell.angle_beta   90.00
_cell.angle_gamma   90.00
#
_symmetry.space_group_name_H-M   'P 1'
#
loop_
_entity.id
_entity.type
_entity.pdbx_description
1 polymer ?
#
loop_
_entity_poly.entity_id
_entity_poly.type
_entity_poly.pdbx_seq_one_letter_code
_entity_poly.pdbx_strand_id
1 'polypeptide(L)'
;MPGRTVGLKGKLMEASDELFDKWKSQFRKGFLEMCLLELLQVEERSYGLEMMERLRTVGIEVSEGTLYPLLMRMTKDGCIVSSWETPDIGHPRKYYSNTERGAALLGAMLEEYDRSEQARVRISAARKDL
;
A
#
# COMPACT_ATOMS: atom_id res chain seq x y z
N MET A 1 -19.65 -12.06 23.22
CA MET A 1 -20.23 -11.61 23.20
C MET A 1 -21.23 -11.71 22.62
N PRO A 2 -21.61 -11.83 22.86
CA PRO A 2 -22.65 -12.16 22.60
C PRO A 2 -23.31 -11.73 21.51
N GLY A 3 -24.08 -12.34 21.22
CA GLY A 3 -24.76 -12.17 20.15
C GLY A 3 -25.19 -10.86 20.00
N ARG A 4 -25.46 -10.41 19.03
CA ARG A 4 -25.76 -9.24 18.94
C ARG A 4 -27.05 -9.05 18.59
N THR A 5 -27.71 -8.19 19.14
CA THR A 5 -28.98 -7.89 18.76
C THR A 5 -28.90 -6.98 17.67
N VAL A 6 -29.79 -7.08 16.78
CA VAL A 6 -29.82 -6.29 15.63
C VAL A 6 -30.76 -5.15 15.81
N GLY A 7 -30.42 -4.13 16.46
CA GLY A 7 -31.21 -2.95 16.57
C GLY A 7 -30.57 -1.82 15.80
N LEU A 8 -30.92 -0.59 16.16
CA LEU A 8 -30.32 0.59 15.57
C LEU A 8 -28.82 0.56 15.72
N LYS A 9 -28.34 0.14 16.89
CA LYS A 9 -26.91 0.06 17.15
C LYS A 9 -26.21 -0.91 16.22
N GLY A 10 -26.85 -2.07 15.96
CA GLY A 10 -26.28 -3.04 15.04
C GLY A 10 -26.22 -2.50 13.63
N LYS A 11 -27.24 -1.78 13.21
CA LYS A 11 -27.26 -1.18 11.88
C LYS A 11 -26.19 -0.11 11.73
N LEU A 12 -25.94 0.64 12.78
CA LEU A 12 -24.89 1.66 12.78
C LEU A 12 -23.52 1.00 12.63
N MET A 13 -23.31 -0.13 13.29
CA MET A 13 -22.05 -0.84 13.19
C MET A 13 -21.84 -1.42 11.80
N GLU A 14 -22.92 -1.96 11.18
CA GLU A 14 -22.81 -2.46 9.82
C GLU A 14 -22.46 -1.34 8.86
N ALA A 15 -23.11 -0.18 9.01
CA ALA A 15 -22.82 0.98 8.18
C ALA A 15 -21.38 1.44 8.39
N SER A 16 -20.89 1.38 9.65
CA SER A 16 -19.52 1.75 9.96
C SER A 16 -18.52 0.81 9.28
N ASP A 17 -18.83 -0.49 9.20
CA ASP A 17 -17.95 -1.44 8.53
C ASP A 17 -17.85 -1.16 7.05
N GLU A 18 -18.99 -0.84 6.42
CA GLU A 18 -19.00 -0.49 5.00
C GLU A 18 -18.24 0.81 4.76
N LEU A 19 -18.45 1.79 5.63
CA LEU A 19 -17.75 3.06 5.52
C LEU A 19 -16.25 2.89 5.75
N PHE A 20 -15.88 2.04 6.69
CA PHE A 20 -14.48 1.77 6.96
C PHE A 20 -13.82 1.12 5.75
N ASP A 21 -14.47 0.13 5.15
CA ASP A 21 -13.91 -0.55 3.98
C ASP A 21 -13.71 0.44 2.83
N LYS A 22 -14.66 1.34 2.66
CA LYS A 22 -14.57 2.36 1.62
C LYS A 22 -13.39 3.30 1.88
N TRP A 23 -13.27 3.76 3.12
CA TRP A 23 -12.16 4.62 3.50
C TRP A 23 -10.83 3.91 3.32
N LYS A 24 -10.75 2.65 3.76
CA LYS A 24 -9.53 1.86 3.68
C LYS A 24 -9.09 1.68 2.24
N SER A 25 -10.04 1.47 1.34
CA SER A 25 -9.73 1.33 -0.07
C SER A 25 -9.09 2.59 -0.63
N GLN A 26 -9.59 3.76 -0.22
CA GLN A 26 -9.01 5.02 -0.67
C GLN A 26 -7.65 5.27 -0.04
N PHE A 27 -7.52 4.96 1.24
CA PHE A 27 -6.26 5.11 1.94
C PHE A 27 -5.16 4.25 1.29
N ARG A 28 -5.52 3.02 0.90
CA ARG A 28 -4.57 2.09 0.32
C ARG A 28 -4.02 2.50 -1.02
N LYS A 29 -4.70 3.36 -1.76
CA LYS A 29 -4.26 3.71 -3.11
C LYS A 29 -2.85 4.31 -3.14
N GLY A 30 -2.63 5.37 -2.39
CA GLY A 30 -1.31 5.98 -2.37
C GLY A 30 -0.35 5.23 -1.46
N PHE A 31 -0.87 4.66 -0.40
CA PHE A 31 -0.05 3.95 0.57
C PHE A 31 0.62 2.73 -0.05
N LEU A 32 -0.11 2.00 -0.89
CA LEU A 32 0.46 0.81 -1.53
C LEU A 32 1.61 1.16 -2.46
N GLU A 33 1.46 2.25 -3.20
CA GLU A 33 2.53 2.71 -4.08
C GLU A 33 3.80 3.00 -3.29
N MET A 34 3.65 3.68 -2.17
CA MET A 34 4.77 3.99 -1.28
C MET A 34 5.41 2.70 -0.75
N CYS A 35 4.59 1.75 -0.34
CA CYS A 35 5.11 0.47 0.18
C CYS A 35 5.87 -0.31 -0.87
N LEU A 36 5.42 -0.28 -2.12
CA LEU A 36 6.11 -0.98 -3.19
C LEU A 36 7.47 -0.36 -3.46
N LEU A 37 7.54 0.97 -3.48
CA LEU A 37 8.83 1.64 -3.66
C LEU A 37 9.78 1.33 -2.51
N GLU A 38 9.24 1.30 -1.29
CA GLU A 38 10.02 0.96 -0.10
C GLU A 38 10.54 -0.48 -0.18
N LEU A 39 9.68 -1.39 -0.58
CA LEU A 39 10.04 -2.80 -0.71
C LEU A 39 11.16 -2.97 -1.72
N LEU A 40 11.06 -2.30 -2.86
CA LEU A 40 12.08 -2.40 -3.90
C LEU A 40 13.39 -1.72 -3.50
N GLN A 41 13.32 -0.77 -2.57
CA GLN A 41 14.53 -0.16 -2.05
C GLN A 41 15.27 -1.15 -1.14
N VAL A 42 14.53 -1.89 -0.34
CA VAL A 42 15.10 -2.85 0.60
C VAL A 42 15.59 -4.10 -0.11
N GLU A 43 14.79 -4.63 -1.05
CA GLU A 43 15.10 -5.87 -1.73
C GLU A 43 15.96 -5.68 -2.98
N GLU A 44 16.12 -4.46 -3.43
CA GLU A 44 16.81 -4.06 -4.65
C GLU A 44 16.05 -4.46 -5.89
N ARG A 45 15.46 -5.65 -5.94
CA ARG A 45 14.58 -6.05 -7.04
C ARG A 45 13.65 -7.14 -6.54
N SER A 46 12.51 -7.28 -7.20
CA SER A 46 11.52 -8.28 -6.79
C SER A 46 10.55 -8.51 -7.95
N TYR A 47 9.94 -9.70 -7.99
CA TYR A 47 8.90 -9.97 -8.98
C TYR A 47 7.54 -9.97 -8.30
N GLY A 48 6.47 -9.88 -9.12
CA GLY A 48 5.13 -9.63 -8.60
C GLY A 48 4.66 -10.54 -7.48
N LEU A 49 4.79 -11.85 -7.67
CA LEU A 49 4.33 -12.79 -6.64
C LEU A 49 5.13 -12.66 -5.35
N GLU A 50 6.43 -12.37 -5.49
CA GLU A 50 7.28 -12.17 -4.33
C GLU A 50 6.87 -10.91 -3.58
N MET A 51 6.55 -9.84 -4.29
CA MET A 51 6.06 -8.61 -3.67
C MET A 51 4.77 -8.86 -2.91
N MET A 52 3.85 -9.61 -3.52
CA MET A 52 2.58 -9.92 -2.86
C MET A 52 2.81 -10.70 -1.57
N GLU A 53 3.72 -11.65 -1.60
CA GLU A 53 4.03 -12.44 -0.41
C GLU A 53 4.66 -11.57 0.68
N ARG A 54 5.60 -10.71 0.30
CA ARG A 54 6.24 -9.81 1.27
C ARG A 54 5.23 -8.86 1.91
N LEU A 55 4.33 -8.32 1.11
CA LEU A 55 3.29 -7.44 1.63
C LEU A 55 2.37 -8.21 2.58
N ARG A 56 2.02 -9.44 2.21
CA ARG A 56 1.14 -10.25 3.04
C ARG A 56 1.76 -10.52 4.41
N THR A 57 3.06 -10.74 4.48
CA THR A 57 3.72 -11.03 5.76
C THR A 57 3.70 -9.86 6.72
N VAL A 58 3.50 -8.64 6.23
CA VAL A 58 3.38 -7.48 7.10
C VAL A 58 1.94 -6.98 7.20
N GLY A 59 0.98 -7.80 6.76
CA GLY A 59 -0.43 -7.51 6.95
C GLY A 59 -1.09 -6.74 5.83
N ILE A 60 -0.44 -6.63 4.68
CA ILE A 60 -1.03 -5.92 3.54
C ILE A 60 -1.42 -6.93 2.47
N GLU A 61 -2.73 -7.18 2.37
CA GLU A 61 -3.26 -8.09 1.37
C GLU A 61 -3.53 -7.32 0.10
N VAL A 62 -2.98 -7.79 -1.01
CA VAL A 62 -3.21 -7.16 -2.30
C VAL A 62 -3.40 -8.24 -3.34
N SER A 63 -4.38 -8.05 -4.22
CA SER A 63 -4.65 -9.01 -5.28
C SER A 63 -3.80 -8.71 -6.51
N GLU A 64 -3.68 -9.70 -7.40
CA GLU A 64 -2.99 -9.49 -8.66
C GLU A 64 -3.68 -8.40 -9.48
N GLY A 65 -5.02 -8.37 -9.43
CA GLY A 65 -5.79 -7.36 -10.15
C GLY A 65 -5.52 -5.94 -9.70
N THR A 66 -5.01 -5.76 -8.48
CA THR A 66 -4.64 -4.45 -7.97
C THR A 66 -3.15 -4.18 -8.20
N LEU A 67 -2.31 -5.19 -7.96
CA LEU A 67 -0.86 -5.02 -8.03
C LEU A 67 -0.35 -4.76 -9.44
N TYR A 68 -0.74 -5.60 -10.41
CA TYR A 68 -0.14 -5.50 -11.74
C TYR A 68 -0.48 -4.20 -12.48
N PRO A 69 -1.72 -3.70 -12.43
CA PRO A 69 -1.98 -2.39 -13.03
C PRO A 69 -1.18 -1.27 -12.37
N LEU A 70 -0.95 -1.37 -11.06
CA LEU A 70 -0.14 -0.37 -10.36
C LEU A 70 1.31 -0.43 -10.80
N LEU A 71 1.88 -1.63 -10.91
CA LEU A 71 3.25 -1.79 -11.40
C LEU A 71 3.39 -1.26 -12.82
N MET A 72 2.38 -1.48 -13.65
CA MET A 72 2.37 -0.95 -15.01
C MET A 72 2.41 0.56 -15.02
N ARG A 73 1.58 1.19 -14.18
CA ARG A 73 1.56 2.64 -14.09
C ARG A 73 2.88 3.20 -13.58
N MET A 74 3.43 2.57 -12.54
CA MET A 74 4.70 3.02 -11.98
C MET A 74 5.85 2.88 -12.98
N THR A 75 5.80 1.85 -13.83
CA THR A 75 6.79 1.68 -14.88
C THR A 75 6.63 2.79 -15.92
N LYS A 76 5.40 3.07 -16.31
CA LYS A 76 5.12 4.12 -17.28
C LYS A 76 5.56 5.48 -16.76
N ASP A 77 5.40 5.71 -15.46
CA ASP A 77 5.81 6.98 -14.84
C ASP A 77 7.32 7.07 -14.65
N GLY A 78 8.05 6.01 -14.94
CA GLY A 78 9.50 6.01 -14.82
C GLY A 78 10.03 5.82 -13.42
N CYS A 79 9.17 5.39 -12.49
CA CYS A 79 9.57 5.21 -11.10
C CYS A 79 10.19 3.85 -10.84
N ILE A 80 9.83 2.86 -11.66
CA ILE A 80 10.41 1.53 -11.58
C ILE A 80 10.74 1.09 -13.02
N VAL A 81 11.62 0.11 -13.10
CA VAL A 81 12.02 -0.47 -14.39
C VAL A 81 11.97 -1.99 -14.23
N SER A 82 11.70 -2.68 -15.30
CA SER A 82 11.58 -4.14 -15.25
C SER A 82 12.52 -4.81 -16.21
N SER A 83 12.86 -6.06 -15.90
CA SER A 83 13.65 -6.91 -16.77
C SER A 83 13.20 -8.34 -16.59
N TRP A 84 13.23 -9.10 -17.68
CA TRP A 84 12.89 -10.51 -17.64
C TRP A 84 14.12 -11.33 -17.34
N GLU A 85 13.95 -12.33 -16.47
CA GLU A 85 15.01 -13.30 -16.20
C GLU A 85 14.46 -14.70 -16.35
N THR A 86 15.25 -15.53 -17.00
CA THR A 86 14.87 -16.93 -17.20
C THR A 86 15.81 -17.78 -16.36
N PRO A 87 15.32 -18.35 -15.25
CA PRO A 87 16.16 -19.22 -14.43
C PRO A 87 16.39 -20.53 -15.17
N ASP A 88 17.41 -21.28 -14.73
CA ASP A 88 17.70 -22.58 -15.33
C ASP A 88 16.51 -23.51 -15.20
N ILE A 89 15.80 -23.41 -14.08
CA ILE A 89 14.61 -24.23 -13.83
C ILE A 89 13.48 -23.27 -13.49
N GLY A 90 12.34 -23.43 -14.15
CA GLY A 90 11.15 -22.64 -13.91
C GLY A 90 10.82 -21.70 -15.02
N HIS A 91 9.83 -20.86 -14.77
CA HIS A 91 9.32 -19.93 -15.76
C HIS A 91 10.09 -18.61 -15.72
N PRO A 92 10.15 -17.89 -16.83
CA PRO A 92 10.70 -16.54 -16.83
C PRO A 92 9.94 -15.67 -15.84
N ARG A 93 10.67 -14.78 -15.16
CA ARG A 93 10.08 -13.87 -14.19
C ARG A 93 10.44 -12.44 -14.55
N LYS A 94 9.46 -11.56 -14.37
CA LYS A 94 9.67 -10.14 -14.62
C LYS A 94 10.04 -9.50 -13.30
N TYR A 95 11.27 -9.05 -13.19
CA TYR A 95 11.76 -8.38 -11.98
C TYR A 95 11.65 -6.88 -12.14
N TYR A 96 11.34 -6.23 -11.04
CA TYR A 96 11.21 -4.77 -10.98
C TYR A 96 12.24 -4.22 -10.02
N SER A 97 12.71 -3.01 -10.28
CA SER A 97 13.61 -2.30 -9.37
C SER A 97 13.33 -0.81 -9.47
N ASN A 98 13.71 -0.08 -8.42
CA ASN A 98 13.52 1.37 -8.40
C ASN A 98 14.49 2.06 -9.36
N THR A 99 14.02 3.15 -9.96
CA THR A 99 14.88 4.09 -10.67
C THR A 99 15.29 5.19 -9.71
N GLU A 100 16.20 6.07 -10.13
CA GLU A 100 16.52 7.25 -9.32
C GLU A 100 15.27 8.09 -9.08
N ARG A 101 14.41 8.19 -10.10
CA ARG A 101 13.17 8.92 -9.99
C ARG A 101 12.25 8.29 -8.93
N GLY A 102 12.18 6.96 -8.91
CA GLY A 102 11.38 6.24 -7.92
C GLY A 102 11.91 6.43 -6.51
N ALA A 103 13.25 6.40 -6.37
CA ALA A 103 13.86 6.60 -5.06
C ALA A 103 13.60 8.02 -4.54
N ALA A 104 13.68 9.01 -5.44
CA ALA A 104 13.41 10.40 -5.06
C ALA A 104 11.94 10.58 -4.68
N LEU A 105 11.05 9.94 -5.44
CA LEU A 105 9.62 9.99 -5.14
C LEU A 105 9.34 9.39 -3.77
N LEU A 106 9.96 8.26 -3.47
CA LEU A 106 9.79 7.61 -2.17
C LEU A 106 10.19 8.54 -1.04
N GLY A 107 11.33 9.23 -1.21
CA GLY A 107 11.77 10.18 -0.20
C GLY A 107 10.74 11.26 0.07
N ALA A 108 10.16 11.82 -0.99
CA ALA A 108 9.13 12.84 -0.86
C ALA A 108 7.86 12.27 -0.22
N MET A 109 7.49 11.04 -0.58
CA MET A 109 6.32 10.39 -0.02
C MET A 109 6.47 10.16 1.48
N LEU A 110 7.64 9.71 1.92
CA LEU A 110 7.88 9.46 3.33
C LEU A 110 7.83 10.75 4.14
N GLU A 111 8.38 11.84 3.61
CA GLU A 111 8.29 13.13 4.27
C GLU A 111 6.85 13.61 4.39
N GLU A 112 6.09 13.45 3.34
CA GLU A 112 4.70 13.88 3.35
C GLU A 112 3.86 13.02 4.29
N TYR A 113 4.14 11.72 4.33
CA TYR A 113 3.46 10.81 5.24
C TYR A 113 3.69 11.23 6.69
N ASP A 114 4.95 11.50 7.06
CA ASP A 114 5.27 11.92 8.41
C ASP A 114 4.63 13.27 8.75
N ARG A 115 4.68 14.21 7.81
CA ARG A 115 4.09 15.53 8.01
C ARG A 115 2.59 15.44 8.21
N SER A 116 1.95 14.58 7.41
CA SER A 116 0.50 14.40 7.51
C SER A 116 0.11 13.79 8.84
N GLU A 117 0.87 12.81 9.30
CA GLU A 117 0.59 12.17 10.58
C GLU A 117 0.79 13.15 11.73
N GLN A 118 1.83 13.98 11.67
CA GLN A 118 2.04 15.00 12.68
C GLN A 118 0.89 16.01 12.70
N ALA A 119 0.38 16.37 11.53
CA ALA A 119 -0.75 17.29 11.46
C ALA A 119 -1.98 16.65 12.12
N ARG A 120 -2.23 15.38 11.83
CA ARG A 120 -3.35 14.67 12.42
C ARG A 120 -3.25 14.65 13.94
N VAL A 121 -2.07 14.37 14.45
CA VAL A 121 -1.84 14.32 15.91
C VAL A 121 -2.10 15.67 16.54
N ARG A 122 -1.71 16.76 15.86
CA ARG A 122 -1.95 18.12 16.37
C ARG A 122 -3.44 18.42 16.44
N ILE A 123 -4.21 17.96 15.46
CA ILE A 123 -5.67 18.14 15.50
C ILE A 123 -6.23 17.43 16.73
N SER A 124 -5.76 16.21 16.97
CA SER A 124 -6.23 15.43 18.11
C SER A 124 -5.86 16.11 19.45
N ALA A 125 -4.66 16.67 19.52
CA ALA A 125 -4.21 17.34 20.74
C ALA A 125 -4.99 18.63 21.00
N ALA A 126 -5.33 19.37 19.95
CA ALA A 126 -6.09 20.61 20.09
C ALA A 126 -7.47 20.37 20.67
N ARG A 127 -8.00 19.16 20.54
CA ARG A 127 -9.31 18.82 21.07
C ARG A 127 -9.41 19.03 22.57
N LYS A 128 -8.32 18.94 23.27
CA LYS A 128 -8.32 19.10 24.72
C LYS A 128 -8.68 20.51 25.15
N ASP A 129 -8.51 21.47 24.26
CA ASP A 129 -8.77 22.86 24.57
C ASP A 129 -10.22 23.26 24.31
N LEU A 130 -11.04 22.35 23.83
CA LEU A 130 -12.45 22.61 23.58
C LEU A 130 -13.32 22.34 24.82
#